data_56a859d14fc3e1a9fb74a8ed028fb235
#
_entry.id   56a859d14fc3e1a9fb74a8ed028fb235
#
_cell.length_a   1.000
_cell.length_b   1.000
_cell.length_c   1.000
_cell.angle_alpha   90.00
_cell.angle_beta   90.00
_cell.angle_gamma   90.00
#
_symmetry.space_group_name_H-M   'P 1'
#
loop_
_entity.id
_entity.type
_entity.pdbx_description
1 polymer ?
#
loop_
_entity_poly.entity_id
_entity_poly.type
_entity_poly.pdbx_seq_one_letter_code
_entity_poly.pdbx_strand_id
1 'polypeptide(L)'
;MSRFDRRLHLQTSGSPDARQQSHAKQGRPKRMMTVQQALEWAFGKEQAQLELPERPDLDLGQRQGFGLEYVLMQRAVLGCKVDGGQHKIGSYTHEDAEVIAATVAGMPDSFGGIRMAIRVTELARAGLTPDWMPGAVPRCVPVDIKRNRHGDRAVSVVVGTERILVKGKWRTVDIRACPVTWRPYPEQIASARRGYEDWWAALDWVRDGLLAGGMLREVQVAEVMPKVRPWH
;
A
#
# COMPACT_ATOMS: atom_id res chain seq x y z
N MET A 1 10.19 91.96 -46.70
CA MET A 1 10.33 91.56 -45.29
C MET A 1 9.29 90.47 -44.97
N SER A 2 9.73 89.24 -44.95
CA SER A 2 8.91 88.05 -45.04
C SER A 2 8.71 87.45 -43.64
N ARG A 3 7.47 87.21 -43.22
CA ARG A 3 7.13 86.48 -42.06
C ARG A 3 6.73 85.05 -42.49
N PHE A 4 7.49 84.07 -42.06
CA PHE A 4 7.17 82.65 -42.19
C PHE A 4 6.25 82.20 -41.05
N ASP A 5 4.99 81.90 -41.41
CA ASP A 5 4.07 81.19 -40.52
C ASP A 5 4.31 79.70 -40.69
N ARG A 6 4.84 79.03 -39.66
CA ARG A 6 4.93 77.59 -39.56
C ARG A 6 3.76 77.11 -38.76
N ARG A 7 2.70 76.58 -39.39
CA ARG A 7 1.67 75.81 -38.75
C ARG A 7 2.21 74.43 -38.41
N LEU A 8 2.32 74.16 -37.16
CA LEU A 8 2.56 72.79 -36.60
C LEU A 8 1.28 71.96 -36.69
N HIS A 9 1.27 70.97 -37.58
CA HIS A 9 0.27 69.91 -37.57
C HIS A 9 0.60 68.92 -36.44
N LEU A 10 -0.15 68.96 -35.40
CA LEU A 10 -0.21 67.88 -34.35
C LEU A 10 -0.97 66.69 -34.96
N GLN A 11 -0.24 65.67 -35.39
CA GLN A 11 -0.79 64.38 -35.70
C GLN A 11 -1.00 63.64 -34.35
N THR A 12 -2.24 63.51 -33.92
CA THR A 12 -2.65 62.59 -32.87
C THR A 12 -2.65 61.20 -33.45
N SER A 13 -1.55 60.47 -33.24
CA SER A 13 -1.49 59.05 -33.49
C SER A 13 -2.24 58.32 -32.35
N GLY A 14 -3.48 57.92 -32.63
CA GLY A 14 -4.23 57.03 -31.80
C GLY A 14 -3.49 55.68 -31.69
N SER A 15 -3.04 55.34 -30.52
CA SER A 15 -2.55 53.99 -30.22
C SER A 15 -3.73 53.01 -30.29
N PRO A 16 -3.61 51.91 -31.05
CA PRO A 16 -4.61 50.87 -30.98
C PRO A 16 -4.50 50.16 -29.62
N ASP A 17 -5.59 50.17 -28.86
CA ASP A 17 -5.81 49.34 -27.67
C ASP A 17 -5.34 47.92 -27.97
N ALA A 18 -4.17 47.56 -27.47
CA ALA A 18 -3.74 46.20 -27.35
C ALA A 18 -4.65 45.52 -26.30
N ARG A 19 -5.78 45.01 -26.75
CA ARG A 19 -6.54 43.99 -26.00
C ARG A 19 -5.55 42.86 -25.68
N GLN A 20 -4.95 42.93 -24.53
CA GLN A 20 -4.32 41.79 -23.89
C GLN A 20 -5.40 40.75 -23.71
N GLN A 21 -5.58 39.90 -24.70
CA GLN A 21 -6.25 38.62 -24.55
C GLN A 21 -5.39 37.84 -23.56
N SER A 22 -5.79 37.88 -22.32
CA SER A 22 -5.36 36.93 -21.32
C SER A 22 -5.77 35.54 -21.83
N HIS A 23 -4.88 34.87 -22.55
CA HIS A 23 -4.98 33.44 -22.77
C HIS A 23 -4.96 32.82 -21.38
N ALA A 24 -6.15 32.56 -20.82
CA ALA A 24 -6.31 31.64 -19.71
C ALA A 24 -5.56 30.38 -20.15
N LYS A 25 -4.45 30.07 -19.49
CA LYS A 25 -3.74 28.80 -19.66
C LYS A 25 -4.77 27.71 -19.45
N GLN A 26 -5.26 27.13 -20.54
CA GLN A 26 -6.07 25.93 -20.49
C GLN A 26 -5.23 24.91 -19.72
N GLY A 27 -5.64 24.63 -18.47
CA GLY A 27 -4.95 23.69 -17.61
C GLY A 27 -4.79 22.38 -18.36
N ARG A 28 -3.60 21.80 -18.31
CA ARG A 28 -3.40 20.45 -18.83
C ARG A 28 -4.48 19.53 -18.25
N PRO A 29 -5.06 18.64 -19.07
CA PRO A 29 -6.08 17.72 -18.58
C PRO A 29 -5.49 16.93 -17.41
N LYS A 30 -6.22 16.91 -16.30
CA LYS A 30 -5.80 16.16 -15.10
C LYS A 30 -5.67 14.68 -15.43
N ARG A 31 -4.66 14.05 -14.88
CA ARG A 31 -4.43 12.62 -15.05
C ARG A 31 -5.42 11.86 -14.17
N MET A 32 -6.39 11.18 -14.80
CA MET A 32 -7.34 10.32 -14.09
C MET A 32 -6.67 9.03 -13.62
N MET A 33 -6.87 8.66 -12.36
CA MET A 33 -6.38 7.41 -11.79
C MET A 33 -7.27 6.95 -10.63
N THR A 34 -7.32 5.65 -10.38
CA THR A 34 -7.99 5.11 -9.19
C THR A 34 -7.20 5.48 -7.93
N VAL A 35 -7.83 5.43 -6.76
CA VAL A 35 -7.14 5.69 -5.49
C VAL A 35 -5.93 4.78 -5.31
N GLN A 36 -6.04 3.50 -5.68
CA GLN A 36 -4.91 2.57 -5.62
C GLN A 36 -3.76 3.00 -6.53
N GLN A 37 -4.04 3.35 -7.79
CA GLN A 37 -3.04 3.86 -8.72
C GLN A 37 -2.42 5.17 -8.26
N ALA A 38 -3.20 6.05 -7.61
CA ALA A 38 -2.70 7.30 -7.04
C ALA A 38 -1.72 7.04 -5.89
N LEU A 39 -2.01 6.08 -5.03
CA LEU A 39 -1.13 5.65 -3.95
C LEU A 39 0.15 4.98 -4.50
N GLU A 40 0.03 4.06 -5.46
CA GLU A 40 1.17 3.41 -6.12
C GLU A 40 2.07 4.45 -6.83
N TRP A 41 1.48 5.46 -7.45
CA TRP A 41 2.22 6.55 -8.05
C TRP A 41 2.93 7.42 -7.00
N ALA A 42 2.20 7.86 -5.95
CA ALA A 42 2.75 8.72 -4.92
C ALA A 42 3.90 8.05 -4.14
N PHE A 43 3.69 6.82 -3.65
CA PHE A 43 4.66 6.14 -2.80
C PHE A 43 5.68 5.29 -3.58
N GLY A 44 5.30 4.77 -4.74
CA GLY A 44 6.18 3.92 -5.55
C GLY A 44 7.04 4.72 -6.54
N LYS A 45 6.46 5.68 -7.28
CA LYS A 45 7.18 6.45 -8.31
C LYS A 45 7.75 7.75 -7.79
N GLU A 46 6.92 8.58 -7.15
CA GLU A 46 7.32 9.88 -6.60
C GLU A 46 8.04 9.73 -5.26
N GLN A 47 7.98 8.54 -4.62
CA GLN A 47 8.62 8.20 -3.36
C GLN A 47 8.28 9.19 -2.22
N ALA A 48 7.02 9.65 -2.22
CA ALA A 48 6.53 10.51 -1.15
C ALA A 48 6.78 9.89 0.22
N GLN A 49 7.16 10.71 1.18
CA GLN A 49 7.42 10.25 2.54
C GLN A 49 6.12 10.27 3.35
N LEU A 50 5.91 9.23 4.16
CA LEU A 50 4.80 9.18 5.10
C LEU A 50 5.24 9.86 6.40
N GLU A 51 4.88 11.13 6.56
CA GLU A 51 5.15 11.90 7.78
C GLU A 51 4.02 11.65 8.78
N LEU A 52 4.29 10.80 9.77
CA LEU A 52 3.32 10.49 10.80
C LEU A 52 3.40 11.53 11.93
N PRO A 53 2.25 11.96 12.48
CA PRO A 53 2.25 12.87 13.61
C PRO A 53 2.97 12.24 14.80
N GLU A 54 3.85 13.01 15.45
CA GLU A 54 4.45 12.61 16.71
C GLU A 54 3.34 12.45 17.75
N ARG A 55 3.18 11.24 18.28
CA ARG A 55 2.28 10.99 19.42
C ARG A 55 3.09 11.10 20.70
N PRO A 56 2.87 12.15 21.50
CA PRO A 56 3.59 12.32 22.77
C PRO A 56 3.26 11.20 23.79
N ASP A 57 2.13 10.51 23.63
CA ASP A 57 1.67 9.45 24.54
C ASP A 57 2.31 8.08 24.28
N LEU A 58 2.90 7.88 23.13
CA LEU A 58 3.75 6.73 22.90
C LEU A 58 5.12 7.11 23.45
N ASP A 59 5.30 6.93 24.76
CA ASP A 59 6.62 6.80 25.38
C ASP A 59 7.29 5.53 24.80
N LEU A 60 7.59 5.63 23.51
CA LEU A 60 8.54 4.78 22.82
C LEU A 60 9.87 5.18 23.44
N GLY A 61 10.10 4.67 24.69
CA GLY A 61 11.28 4.95 25.47
C GLY A 61 12.41 5.17 24.50
N GLN A 62 13.07 6.33 24.58
CA GLN A 62 14.03 6.85 23.62
C GLN A 62 14.73 5.69 22.92
N ARG A 63 14.18 5.24 21.78
CA ARG A 63 14.93 4.35 20.92
C ARG A 63 16.11 5.21 20.51
N GLN A 64 17.22 5.01 21.20
CA GLN A 64 18.50 5.48 20.72
C GLN A 64 18.59 4.93 19.31
N GLY A 65 18.20 5.75 18.33
CA GLY A 65 18.36 5.42 16.95
C GLY A 65 19.84 5.09 16.79
N PHE A 66 20.13 3.98 16.15
CA PHE A 66 21.52 3.68 15.81
C PHE A 66 22.08 4.92 15.13
N GLY A 67 23.09 5.55 15.73
CA GLY A 67 23.68 6.75 15.17
C GLY A 67 24.13 6.51 13.73
N LEU A 68 24.21 7.56 12.94
CA LEU A 68 24.69 7.51 11.55
C LEU A 68 26.00 6.71 11.45
N GLU A 69 26.84 6.82 12.44
CA GLU A 69 28.13 6.12 12.57
C GLU A 69 27.95 4.58 12.60
N TYR A 70 26.98 4.08 13.37
CA TYR A 70 26.63 2.64 13.40
C TYR A 70 26.11 2.17 12.05
N VAL A 71 25.26 2.94 11.39
CA VAL A 71 24.73 2.60 10.06
C VAL A 71 25.86 2.54 9.03
N LEU A 72 26.79 3.49 9.06
CA LEU A 72 27.97 3.50 8.17
C LEU A 72 28.91 2.32 8.45
N MET A 73 29.11 1.97 9.73
CA MET A 73 29.90 0.80 10.13
C MET A 73 29.25 -0.50 9.65
N GLN A 74 27.95 -0.67 9.82
CA GLN A 74 27.22 -1.82 9.32
C GLN A 74 27.27 -1.92 7.79
N ARG A 75 27.18 -0.80 7.07
CA ARG A 75 27.37 -0.76 5.62
C ARG A 75 28.77 -1.24 5.20
N ALA A 76 29.79 -0.81 5.92
CA ALA A 76 31.16 -1.23 5.65
C ALA A 76 31.38 -2.73 5.91
N VAL A 77 30.78 -3.26 6.98
CA VAL A 77 30.89 -4.68 7.36
C VAL A 77 30.11 -5.59 6.41
N LEU A 78 28.89 -5.19 6.04
CA LEU A 78 28.01 -5.99 5.19
C LEU A 78 28.30 -5.84 3.69
N GLY A 79 29.16 -4.91 3.29
CA GLY A 79 29.48 -4.65 1.88
C GLY A 79 28.28 -4.17 1.04
N CYS A 80 27.18 -3.84 1.68
CA CYS A 80 25.98 -3.39 0.99
C CYS A 80 26.17 -1.97 0.43
N LYS A 81 26.26 -1.83 -0.89
CA LYS A 81 25.89 -0.56 -1.52
C LYS A 81 24.37 -0.42 -1.35
N VAL A 82 23.97 0.44 -0.45
CA VAL A 82 22.60 0.95 -0.47
C VAL A 82 22.55 1.84 -1.70
N ASP A 83 21.99 1.34 -2.80
CA ASP A 83 21.53 2.21 -3.88
C ASP A 83 20.49 3.13 -3.24
N GLY A 84 20.90 4.36 -2.94
CA GLY A 84 19.98 5.43 -2.64
C GLY A 84 19.11 5.55 -3.88
N GLY A 85 17.88 5.02 -3.80
CA GLY A 85 16.95 4.85 -4.92
C GLY A 85 17.10 5.89 -6.01
N GLN A 86 16.66 5.61 -7.20
CA GLN A 86 16.88 6.37 -8.45
C GLN A 86 16.44 7.86 -8.42
N HIS A 87 16.20 8.47 -7.25
CA HIS A 87 16.01 9.90 -7.15
C HIS A 87 17.32 10.61 -7.44
N LYS A 88 17.34 11.33 -8.54
CA LYS A 88 18.40 12.33 -8.80
C LYS A 88 18.43 13.27 -7.59
N ILE A 89 19.60 13.42 -6.98
CA ILE A 89 19.81 14.42 -5.94
C ILE A 89 19.25 15.77 -6.44
N GLY A 90 18.25 16.31 -5.71
CA GLY A 90 17.56 17.56 -6.10
C GLY A 90 16.23 17.39 -6.86
N SER A 91 15.70 16.16 -7.05
CA SER A 91 14.32 16.00 -7.51
C SER A 91 13.37 16.23 -6.33
N TYR A 92 12.49 17.20 -6.48
CA TYR A 92 11.40 17.42 -5.52
C TYR A 92 10.29 16.42 -5.78
N THR A 93 9.71 15.87 -4.71
CA THR A 93 8.48 15.08 -4.78
C THR A 93 7.36 15.93 -5.38
N HIS A 94 6.50 15.34 -6.20
CA HIS A 94 5.39 16.06 -6.82
C HIS A 94 4.40 16.54 -5.74
N GLU A 95 3.93 17.80 -5.83
CA GLU A 95 3.01 18.39 -4.83
C GLU A 95 1.77 17.53 -4.59
N ASP A 96 1.15 16.96 -5.64
CA ASP A 96 0.00 16.07 -5.49
C ASP A 96 0.36 14.77 -4.75
N ALA A 97 1.59 14.28 -4.88
CA ALA A 97 2.04 13.10 -4.16
C ALA A 97 2.22 13.38 -2.65
N GLU A 98 2.67 14.59 -2.31
CA GLU A 98 2.73 15.04 -0.90
C GLU A 98 1.34 15.18 -0.29
N VAL A 99 0.36 15.72 -1.05
CA VAL A 99 -1.04 15.80 -0.61
C VAL A 99 -1.62 14.41 -0.37
N ILE A 100 -1.35 13.43 -1.24
CA ILE A 100 -1.77 12.05 -1.06
C ILE A 100 -1.13 11.44 0.19
N ALA A 101 0.18 11.65 0.40
CA ALA A 101 0.90 11.15 1.57
C ALA A 101 0.37 11.77 2.87
N ALA A 102 0.12 13.08 2.88
CA ALA A 102 -0.46 13.79 4.02
C ALA A 102 -1.88 13.28 4.34
N THR A 103 -2.70 13.00 3.31
CA THR A 103 -4.03 12.40 3.50
C THR A 103 -3.91 11.03 4.17
N VAL A 104 -3.00 10.16 3.72
CA VAL A 104 -2.77 8.84 4.33
C VAL A 104 -2.26 8.98 5.77
N ALA A 105 -1.34 9.91 6.03
CA ALA A 105 -0.80 10.17 7.37
C ALA A 105 -1.88 10.61 8.36
N GLY A 106 -2.90 11.34 7.90
CA GLY A 106 -4.04 11.79 8.70
C GLY A 106 -5.10 10.72 8.98
N MET A 107 -4.86 9.44 8.67
CA MET A 107 -5.83 8.37 8.85
C MET A 107 -6.27 8.20 10.30
N PRO A 108 -7.59 8.28 10.61
CA PRO A 108 -8.10 8.17 11.96
C PRO A 108 -8.09 6.73 12.48
N ASP A 109 -8.07 6.57 13.80
CA ASP A 109 -8.02 5.26 14.45
C ASP A 109 -9.21 4.36 14.09
N SER A 110 -10.36 4.94 13.75
CA SER A 110 -11.55 4.20 13.26
C SER A 110 -11.30 3.41 11.97
N PHE A 111 -10.32 3.84 11.17
CA PHE A 111 -9.86 3.14 9.95
C PHE A 111 -8.51 2.45 10.12
N GLY A 112 -8.08 2.24 11.38
CA GLY A 112 -6.84 1.56 11.73
C GLY A 112 -5.64 2.47 12.01
N GLY A 113 -5.80 3.79 11.89
CA GLY A 113 -4.83 4.81 12.29
C GLY A 113 -3.45 4.62 11.66
N ILE A 114 -2.41 4.94 12.39
CA ILE A 114 -1.00 4.87 11.94
C ILE A 114 -0.63 3.50 11.38
N ARG A 115 -1.10 2.41 12.00
CA ARG A 115 -0.77 1.06 11.54
C ARG A 115 -1.31 0.77 10.14
N MET A 116 -2.53 1.21 9.88
CA MET A 116 -3.14 1.06 8.56
C MET A 116 -2.51 2.02 7.54
N ALA A 117 -2.18 3.25 7.93
CA ALA A 117 -1.45 4.19 7.09
C ALA A 117 -0.12 3.62 6.60
N ILE A 118 0.67 3.01 7.51
CA ILE A 118 1.91 2.32 7.16
C ILE A 118 1.63 1.16 6.22
N ARG A 119 0.64 0.30 6.52
CA ARG A 119 0.29 -0.87 5.69
C ARG A 119 -0.15 -0.47 4.28
N VAL A 120 -0.98 0.55 4.14
CA VAL A 120 -1.41 1.10 2.83
C VAL A 120 -0.21 1.59 2.04
N THR A 121 0.70 2.33 2.69
CA THR A 121 1.92 2.84 2.07
C THR A 121 2.86 1.72 1.59
N GLU A 122 3.09 0.70 2.41
CA GLU A 122 3.94 -0.44 2.06
C GLU A 122 3.36 -1.25 0.90
N LEU A 123 2.06 -1.52 0.92
CA LEU A 123 1.38 -2.20 -0.18
C LEU A 123 1.43 -1.38 -1.47
N ALA A 124 1.23 -0.07 -1.39
CA ALA A 124 1.33 0.82 -2.52
C ALA A 124 2.74 0.87 -3.13
N ARG A 125 3.78 0.90 -2.30
CA ARG A 125 5.19 0.82 -2.75
C ARG A 125 5.50 -0.49 -3.47
N ALA A 126 4.91 -1.58 -2.99
CA ALA A 126 5.09 -2.90 -3.59
C ALA A 126 4.18 -3.15 -4.81
N GLY A 127 3.20 -2.27 -5.08
CA GLY A 127 2.18 -2.50 -6.11
C GLY A 127 1.30 -3.70 -5.81
N LEU A 128 1.03 -3.97 -4.52
CA LEU A 128 0.31 -5.15 -4.05
C LEU A 128 -1.00 -4.77 -3.35
N THR A 129 -1.90 -5.76 -3.30
CA THR A 129 -3.09 -5.74 -2.45
C THR A 129 -2.94 -6.75 -1.32
N PRO A 130 -3.63 -6.59 -0.18
CA PRO A 130 -3.61 -7.62 0.86
C PRO A 130 -4.03 -8.98 0.32
N ASP A 131 -3.30 -10.01 0.72
CA ASP A 131 -3.69 -11.39 0.40
C ASP A 131 -4.95 -11.77 1.18
N TRP A 132 -6.05 -11.95 0.48
CA TRP A 132 -7.32 -12.43 1.01
C TRP A 132 -7.51 -13.93 0.82
N MET A 133 -6.43 -14.64 0.43
CA MET A 133 -6.38 -16.09 0.18
C MET A 133 -7.36 -16.52 -0.92
N PRO A 134 -7.18 -16.07 -2.18
CA PRO A 134 -8.06 -16.40 -3.31
C PRO A 134 -8.11 -17.92 -3.53
N GLY A 135 -9.33 -18.46 -3.64
CA GLY A 135 -9.54 -19.90 -3.88
C GLY A 135 -9.18 -20.83 -2.72
N ALA A 136 -8.79 -20.28 -1.56
CA ALA A 136 -8.48 -21.09 -0.40
C ALA A 136 -9.74 -21.78 0.16
N VAL A 137 -9.69 -23.10 0.21
CA VAL A 137 -10.73 -23.97 0.78
C VAL A 137 -10.09 -24.84 1.85
N PRO A 138 -10.62 -24.85 3.08
CA PRO A 138 -10.10 -25.72 4.13
C PRO A 138 -10.14 -27.19 3.68
N ARG A 139 -9.02 -27.88 3.79
CA ARG A 139 -8.91 -29.31 3.49
C ARG A 139 -8.42 -30.05 4.71
N CYS A 140 -9.01 -31.21 4.94
CA CYS A 140 -8.57 -32.13 5.98
C CYS A 140 -7.24 -32.77 5.53
N VAL A 141 -6.20 -32.57 6.28
CA VAL A 141 -4.86 -33.11 6.01
C VAL A 141 -4.28 -33.77 7.26
N PRO A 142 -3.38 -34.77 7.12
CA PRO A 142 -2.68 -35.35 8.25
C PRO A 142 -1.88 -34.30 9.03
N VAL A 143 -1.84 -34.37 10.34
CA VAL A 143 -1.04 -33.52 11.22
C VAL A 143 0.44 -33.69 10.90
N ASP A 144 0.90 -34.94 10.81
CA ASP A 144 2.27 -35.31 10.53
C ASP A 144 2.38 -36.20 9.31
N ILE A 145 3.40 -35.93 8.47
CA ILE A 145 3.72 -36.71 7.28
C ILE A 145 5.17 -37.15 7.34
N LYS A 146 5.41 -38.45 7.19
CA LYS A 146 6.75 -39.02 6.97
C LYS A 146 6.99 -39.14 5.48
N ARG A 147 8.04 -38.48 5.00
CA ARG A 147 8.51 -38.62 3.64
C ARG A 147 9.57 -39.72 3.55
N ASN A 148 9.41 -40.63 2.63
CA ASN A 148 10.39 -41.71 2.37
C ASN A 148 10.55 -41.90 0.85
N ARG A 149 11.42 -42.83 0.45
CA ARG A 149 11.67 -43.15 -0.97
C ARG A 149 10.44 -43.63 -1.76
N HIS A 150 9.38 -44.06 -1.06
CA HIS A 150 8.13 -44.56 -1.66
C HIS A 150 7.03 -43.51 -1.67
N GLY A 151 7.31 -42.27 -1.22
CA GLY A 151 6.38 -41.15 -1.18
C GLY A 151 6.01 -40.72 0.26
N ASP A 152 5.03 -39.85 0.35
CA ASP A 152 4.55 -39.28 1.60
C ASP A 152 3.54 -40.21 2.26
N ARG A 153 3.74 -40.49 3.55
CA ARG A 153 2.85 -41.32 4.35
C ARG A 153 2.40 -40.59 5.61
N ALA A 154 1.09 -40.54 5.84
CA ALA A 154 0.52 -40.01 7.07
C ALA A 154 0.98 -40.82 8.30
N VAL A 155 1.33 -40.09 9.35
CA VAL A 155 1.71 -40.71 10.64
C VAL A 155 0.44 -41.09 11.38
N SER A 156 0.37 -42.37 11.84
CA SER A 156 -0.73 -42.83 12.68
C SER A 156 -0.23 -43.03 14.13
N VAL A 157 -1.10 -42.75 15.09
CA VAL A 157 -0.87 -42.95 16.52
C VAL A 157 -1.75 -44.10 17.03
N VAL A 158 -1.29 -44.79 18.04
CA VAL A 158 -2.09 -45.82 18.73
C VAL A 158 -3.10 -45.12 19.62
N VAL A 159 -4.38 -45.35 19.38
CA VAL A 159 -5.49 -44.77 20.17
C VAL A 159 -6.14 -45.76 21.11
N GLY A 160 -5.82 -47.05 20.96
CA GLY A 160 -6.33 -48.12 21.80
C GLY A 160 -5.78 -49.48 21.37
N THR A 161 -6.18 -50.52 22.08
CA THR A 161 -5.85 -51.90 21.76
C THR A 161 -7.13 -52.75 21.82
N GLU A 162 -7.25 -53.72 20.93
CA GLU A 162 -8.38 -54.66 20.89
C GLU A 162 -7.88 -56.08 20.79
N ARG A 163 -8.60 -57.01 21.45
CA ARG A 163 -8.34 -58.45 21.33
C ARG A 163 -9.21 -59.04 20.23
N ILE A 164 -8.56 -59.53 19.19
CA ILE A 164 -9.22 -60.16 18.05
C ILE A 164 -8.82 -61.62 17.92
N LEU A 165 -9.72 -62.47 17.45
CA LEU A 165 -9.44 -63.87 17.18
C LEU A 165 -8.91 -64.02 15.76
N VAL A 166 -7.61 -64.33 15.62
CA VAL A 166 -6.96 -64.53 14.30
C VAL A 166 -6.50 -65.99 14.23
N LYS A 167 -7.04 -66.72 13.28
CA LYS A 167 -6.72 -68.14 13.05
C LYS A 167 -6.81 -69.01 14.31
N GLY A 168 -7.91 -68.81 15.08
CA GLY A 168 -8.17 -69.58 16.31
C GLY A 168 -7.34 -69.18 17.53
N LYS A 169 -6.52 -68.10 17.43
CA LYS A 169 -5.72 -67.56 18.55
C LYS A 169 -6.09 -66.13 18.83
N TRP A 170 -6.30 -65.79 20.11
CA TRP A 170 -6.51 -64.43 20.55
C TRP A 170 -5.21 -63.63 20.44
N ARG A 171 -5.27 -62.48 19.75
CA ARG A 171 -4.16 -61.52 19.62
C ARG A 171 -4.64 -60.15 20.01
N THR A 172 -3.80 -59.41 20.72
CA THR A 172 -3.98 -57.98 20.94
C THR A 172 -3.42 -57.22 19.76
N VAL A 173 -4.26 -56.36 19.17
CA VAL A 173 -3.90 -55.53 18.01
C VAL A 173 -4.08 -54.08 18.38
N ASP A 174 -3.14 -53.24 17.98
CA ASP A 174 -3.21 -51.80 18.15
C ASP A 174 -4.25 -51.21 17.21
N ILE A 175 -5.21 -50.46 17.76
CA ILE A 175 -6.10 -49.60 16.98
C ILE A 175 -5.33 -48.31 16.71
N ARG A 176 -5.12 -48.00 15.45
CA ARG A 176 -4.36 -46.82 15.01
C ARG A 176 -5.26 -45.83 14.29
N ALA A 177 -5.15 -44.55 14.65
CA ALA A 177 -5.81 -43.44 13.93
C ALA A 177 -4.78 -42.49 13.35
N CYS A 178 -5.14 -41.83 12.28
CA CYS A 178 -4.35 -40.72 11.71
C CYS A 178 -4.90 -39.40 12.24
N PRO A 179 -4.15 -38.66 13.07
CA PRO A 179 -4.56 -37.34 13.50
C PRO A 179 -4.62 -36.43 12.27
N VAL A 180 -5.71 -35.67 12.13
CA VAL A 180 -5.96 -34.79 11.01
C VAL A 180 -6.21 -33.35 11.49
N THR A 181 -5.93 -32.40 10.64
CA THR A 181 -6.20 -30.98 10.87
C THR A 181 -6.70 -30.33 9.60
N TRP A 182 -7.20 -29.11 9.66
CA TRP A 182 -7.61 -28.33 8.52
C TRP A 182 -6.45 -27.44 8.04
N ARG A 183 -6.18 -27.39 6.73
CA ARG A 183 -5.24 -26.44 6.13
C ARG A 183 -5.77 -25.89 4.80
N PRO A 184 -5.73 -24.55 4.60
CA PRO A 184 -5.54 -23.56 5.67
C PRO A 184 -6.67 -23.62 6.70
N TYR A 185 -6.44 -23.14 7.93
CA TYR A 185 -7.48 -23.06 8.92
C TYR A 185 -8.59 -22.08 8.49
N PRO A 186 -9.88 -22.38 8.74
CA PRO A 186 -10.98 -21.45 8.42
C PRO A 186 -10.76 -20.04 9.01
N GLU A 187 -10.20 -19.98 10.22
CA GLU A 187 -9.90 -18.72 10.93
C GLU A 187 -8.81 -17.91 10.21
N GLN A 188 -7.84 -18.55 9.56
CA GLN A 188 -6.80 -17.88 8.77
C GLN A 188 -7.43 -17.22 7.55
N ILE A 189 -8.31 -17.94 6.84
CA ILE A 189 -9.03 -17.37 5.69
C ILE A 189 -9.91 -16.22 6.13
N ALA A 190 -10.66 -16.37 7.22
CA ALA A 190 -11.52 -15.32 7.75
C ALA A 190 -10.71 -14.08 8.17
N SER A 191 -9.55 -14.29 8.82
CA SER A 191 -8.65 -13.19 9.21
C SER A 191 -8.06 -12.46 8.00
N ALA A 192 -7.61 -13.19 6.97
CA ALA A 192 -7.09 -12.60 5.75
C ALA A 192 -8.14 -11.75 5.03
N ARG A 193 -9.39 -12.25 4.94
CA ARG A 193 -10.51 -11.51 4.34
C ARG A 193 -10.91 -10.27 5.13
N ARG A 194 -10.96 -10.34 6.47
CA ARG A 194 -11.15 -9.13 7.31
C ARG A 194 -10.04 -8.11 7.07
N GLY A 195 -8.78 -8.55 7.04
CA GLY A 195 -7.68 -7.64 6.77
C GLY A 195 -7.72 -6.97 5.39
N TYR A 196 -8.36 -7.60 4.40
CA TYR A 196 -8.65 -6.98 3.10
C TYR A 196 -9.80 -5.98 3.21
N GLU A 197 -10.90 -6.31 3.92
CA GLU A 197 -12.02 -5.39 4.14
C GLU A 197 -11.58 -4.13 4.90
N ASP A 198 -10.74 -4.27 5.92
CA ASP A 198 -10.17 -3.14 6.68
C ASP A 198 -9.32 -2.24 5.78
N TRP A 199 -8.47 -2.82 4.94
CA TRP A 199 -7.68 -2.10 3.95
C TRP A 199 -8.57 -1.39 2.92
N TRP A 200 -9.63 -2.06 2.45
CA TRP A 200 -10.57 -1.46 1.51
C TRP A 200 -11.26 -0.25 2.11
N ALA A 201 -11.72 -0.34 3.36
CA ALA A 201 -12.33 0.78 4.08
C ALA A 201 -11.36 1.96 4.25
N ALA A 202 -10.08 1.68 4.50
CA ALA A 202 -9.04 2.69 4.56
C ALA A 202 -8.83 3.38 3.20
N LEU A 203 -8.84 2.62 2.09
CA LEU A 203 -8.77 3.20 0.74
C LEU A 203 -9.98 4.08 0.43
N ASP A 204 -11.18 3.64 0.83
CA ASP A 204 -12.42 4.38 0.62
C ASP A 204 -12.36 5.73 1.34
N TRP A 205 -11.91 5.74 2.59
CA TRP A 205 -11.67 6.96 3.35
C TRP A 205 -10.63 7.90 2.69
N VAL A 206 -9.51 7.36 2.21
CA VAL A 206 -8.48 8.16 1.49
C VAL A 206 -9.07 8.74 0.21
N ARG A 207 -9.81 7.94 -0.58
CA ARG A 207 -10.48 8.42 -1.80
C ARG A 207 -11.39 9.60 -1.50
N ASP A 208 -12.26 9.45 -0.52
CA ASP A 208 -13.23 10.48 -0.14
C ASP A 208 -12.52 11.75 0.34
N GLY A 209 -11.45 11.61 1.13
CA GLY A 209 -10.61 12.74 1.55
C GLY A 209 -9.98 13.49 0.38
N LEU A 210 -9.46 12.77 -0.61
CA LEU A 210 -8.84 13.37 -1.81
C LEU A 210 -9.88 14.04 -2.73
N LEU A 211 -11.09 13.45 -2.84
CA LEU A 211 -12.19 14.03 -3.62
C LEU A 211 -12.75 15.28 -2.96
N ALA A 212 -12.99 15.25 -1.64
CA ALA A 212 -13.52 16.37 -0.89
C ALA A 212 -12.54 17.53 -0.76
N GLY A 213 -11.24 17.23 -0.62
CA GLY A 213 -10.19 18.23 -0.40
C GLY A 213 -9.93 19.14 -1.59
N GLY A 214 -10.16 18.69 -2.81
CA GLY A 214 -9.95 19.47 -4.03
C GLY A 214 -8.53 20.01 -4.24
N MET A 215 -7.56 19.53 -3.46
CA MET A 215 -6.18 20.06 -3.42
C MET A 215 -5.28 19.53 -4.53
N LEU A 216 -5.69 18.47 -5.22
CA LEU A 216 -4.92 17.87 -6.32
C LEU A 216 -4.97 18.75 -7.57
N ARG A 217 -3.81 19.08 -8.14
CA ARG A 217 -3.66 20.00 -9.28
C ARG A 217 -3.60 19.26 -10.62
N GLU A 218 -2.74 18.26 -10.73
CA GLU A 218 -2.48 17.51 -11.97
C GLU A 218 -3.11 16.12 -11.98
N VAL A 219 -3.42 15.59 -10.80
CA VAL A 219 -4.07 14.28 -10.61
C VAL A 219 -5.55 14.48 -10.28
N GLN A 220 -6.39 13.58 -10.79
CA GLN A 220 -7.79 13.45 -10.41
C GLN A 220 -8.07 12.01 -10.02
N VAL A 221 -8.53 11.81 -8.80
CA VAL A 221 -8.89 10.48 -8.32
C VAL A 221 -10.29 10.12 -8.85
N ALA A 222 -10.42 8.94 -9.42
CA ALA A 222 -11.69 8.41 -9.89
C ALA A 222 -12.49 7.82 -8.72
N GLU A 223 -13.81 7.80 -8.84
CA GLU A 223 -14.70 7.18 -7.85
C GLU A 223 -14.59 5.64 -7.81
N VAL A 224 -13.94 5.06 -8.83
CA VAL A 224 -13.83 3.61 -8.97
C VAL A 224 -12.96 3.01 -7.89
N MET A 225 -13.53 2.03 -7.19
CA MET A 225 -12.88 1.26 -6.12
C MET A 225 -12.70 -0.22 -6.51
N PRO A 226 -11.74 -0.94 -5.94
CA PRO A 226 -11.68 -2.38 -6.06
C PRO A 226 -12.92 -3.03 -5.43
N LYS A 227 -13.22 -4.29 -5.80
CA LYS A 227 -14.36 -5.00 -5.20
C LYS A 227 -14.16 -5.14 -3.69
N VAL A 228 -15.21 -4.86 -2.91
CA VAL A 228 -15.20 -4.99 -1.43
C VAL A 228 -14.93 -6.44 -1.01
N ARG A 229 -15.55 -7.39 -1.71
CA ARG A 229 -15.45 -8.84 -1.44
C ARG A 229 -15.17 -9.60 -2.72
N PRO A 230 -13.91 -9.66 -3.17
CA PRO A 230 -13.55 -10.32 -4.43
C PRO A 230 -13.73 -11.84 -4.40
N TRP A 231 -14.06 -12.43 -3.25
CA TRP A 231 -14.31 -13.87 -3.04
C TRP A 231 -15.79 -14.29 -3.15
N HIS A 232 -16.69 -13.34 -3.47
CA HIS A 232 -18.12 -13.58 -3.72
C HIS A 232 -18.46 -13.50 -5.20
#